data_f52a09dfe807ae81f7215c88cf8974d0
#
_entry.id   f52a09dfe807ae81f7215c88cf8974d0
#
_cell.length_a   1.000
_cell.length_b   1.000
_cell.length_c   1.000
_cell.angle_alpha   90.00
_cell.angle_beta   90.00
_cell.angle_gamma   90.00
#
_symmetry.space_group_name_H-M   'P 1'
#
loop_
_entity.id
_entity.type
_entity.pdbx_description
1 polymer ?
#
loop_
_entity_poly.entity_id
_entity_poly.type
_entity_poly.pdbx_seq_one_letter_code
_entity_poly.pdbx_strand_id
1 'polypeptide(L)'
;NQDSVIAFNCGVCADKIKKPADALKYFDIAVQKKYNLANAYIGKAGALKDLKKNDEYVATLKEGLEAVPGNKTLTRMYATYYVNQGIVAQQAKKVDDAEGAFKQALAIQPDNVNALNSLGVLLYSQGAATLNTDAEKAKGQFKESKEYLEKLIPLLSPSKPAQKKMIDNANTMLNFINTQL
;
A
#
# COMPACT_ATOMS: atom_id res chain seq x y z
N ASN A 1 -14.36 15.24 27.32
CA ASN A 1 -14.28 16.69 27.23
C ASN A 1 -15.07 17.14 25.99
N GLN A 2 -16.04 18.04 26.21
CA GLN A 2 -16.97 18.48 25.14
C GLN A 2 -16.22 19.15 23.97
N ASP A 3 -15.14 19.87 24.24
CA ASP A 3 -14.30 20.53 23.22
C ASP A 3 -13.66 19.53 22.24
N SER A 4 -13.28 18.34 22.70
CA SER A 4 -12.68 17.33 21.84
C SER A 4 -13.69 16.68 20.89
N VAL A 5 -14.94 16.51 21.36
CA VAL A 5 -16.07 16.04 20.54
C VAL A 5 -16.40 17.07 19.47
N ILE A 6 -16.48 18.34 19.86
CA ILE A 6 -16.76 19.46 18.95
C ILE A 6 -15.66 19.54 17.88
N ALA A 7 -14.40 19.53 18.29
CA ALA A 7 -13.28 19.59 17.36
C ALA A 7 -13.35 18.42 16.33
N PHE A 8 -13.53 17.18 16.79
CA PHE A 8 -13.64 16.04 15.89
C PHE A 8 -14.79 16.21 14.88
N ASN A 9 -15.98 16.60 15.35
CA ASN A 9 -17.13 16.82 14.49
C ASN A 9 -16.93 17.99 13.51
N CYS A 10 -16.27 19.06 13.93
CA CYS A 10 -15.88 20.16 13.02
C CYS A 10 -14.91 19.67 11.94
N GLY A 11 -13.95 18.78 12.30
CA GLY A 11 -13.06 18.14 11.33
C GLY A 11 -13.82 17.35 10.28
N VAL A 12 -14.77 16.50 10.72
CA VAL A 12 -15.63 15.72 9.82
C VAL A 12 -16.49 16.64 8.93
N CYS A 13 -17.04 17.71 9.46
CA CYS A 13 -17.81 18.67 8.66
C CYS A 13 -16.93 19.40 7.63
N ALA A 14 -15.73 19.84 8.03
CA ALA A 14 -14.78 20.50 7.14
C ALA A 14 -14.33 19.57 5.99
N ASP A 15 -14.09 18.28 6.28
CA ASP A 15 -13.75 17.27 5.28
C ASP A 15 -14.91 17.08 4.27
N LYS A 16 -16.14 16.95 4.74
CA LYS A 16 -17.33 16.82 3.89
C LYS A 16 -17.53 18.00 2.94
N ILE A 17 -17.25 19.22 3.39
CA ILE A 17 -17.38 20.43 2.58
C ILE A 17 -16.09 20.77 1.81
N LYS A 18 -15.15 19.83 1.72
CA LYS A 18 -13.89 19.96 0.97
C LYS A 18 -13.02 21.14 1.38
N LYS A 19 -12.89 21.36 2.69
CA LYS A 19 -11.97 22.32 3.30
C LYS A 19 -10.86 21.59 4.07
N PRO A 20 -9.88 21.01 3.36
CA PRO A 20 -8.89 20.14 3.99
C PRO A 20 -7.98 20.87 5.00
N ALA A 21 -7.73 22.16 4.84
CA ALA A 21 -6.95 22.92 5.81
C ALA A 21 -7.69 23.07 7.15
N ASP A 22 -8.99 23.33 7.10
CA ASP A 22 -9.82 23.41 8.33
C ASP A 22 -9.98 22.01 8.95
N ALA A 23 -10.19 20.97 8.11
CA ALA A 23 -10.27 19.59 8.58
C ALA A 23 -8.99 19.17 9.32
N LEU A 24 -7.82 19.47 8.76
CA LEU A 24 -6.53 19.19 9.37
C LEU A 24 -6.42 19.83 10.76
N LYS A 25 -6.74 21.13 10.87
CA LYS A 25 -6.70 21.88 12.14
C LYS A 25 -7.56 21.21 13.22
N TYR A 26 -8.76 20.81 12.87
CA TYR A 26 -9.70 20.24 13.84
C TYR A 26 -9.36 18.78 14.20
N PHE A 27 -8.88 17.97 13.23
CA PHE A 27 -8.41 16.63 13.56
C PHE A 27 -7.13 16.66 14.40
N ASP A 28 -6.23 17.64 14.21
CA ASP A 28 -5.08 17.84 15.09
C ASP A 28 -5.49 18.06 16.54
N ILE A 29 -6.50 18.90 16.79
CA ILE A 29 -7.05 19.11 18.13
C ILE A 29 -7.61 17.80 18.70
N ALA A 30 -8.34 17.02 17.90
CA ALA A 30 -8.90 15.73 18.33
C ALA A 30 -7.79 14.73 18.70
N VAL A 31 -6.71 14.66 17.92
CA VAL A 31 -5.52 13.82 18.19
C VAL A 31 -4.84 14.27 19.51
N GLN A 32 -4.57 15.56 19.67
CA GLN A 32 -3.95 16.10 20.89
C GLN A 32 -4.78 15.82 22.15
N LYS A 33 -6.09 15.89 22.02
CA LYS A 33 -7.04 15.59 23.12
C LYS A 33 -7.32 14.10 23.29
N LYS A 34 -6.65 13.24 22.51
CA LYS A 34 -6.81 11.77 22.49
C LYS A 34 -8.27 11.32 22.31
N TYR A 35 -9.05 12.08 21.55
CA TYR A 35 -10.43 11.75 21.28
C TYR A 35 -10.59 11.00 19.95
N ASN A 36 -11.27 9.85 19.99
CA ASN A 36 -11.55 9.02 18.82
C ASN A 36 -10.32 8.83 17.91
N LEU A 37 -9.19 8.48 18.54
CA LEU A 37 -7.83 8.52 17.96
C LEU A 37 -7.76 7.88 16.57
N ALA A 38 -8.36 6.69 16.39
CA ALA A 38 -8.33 6.01 15.10
C ALA A 38 -8.92 6.88 13.98
N ASN A 39 -10.12 7.40 14.19
CA ASN A 39 -10.80 8.23 13.19
C ASN A 39 -10.18 9.63 13.08
N ALA A 40 -9.63 10.16 14.17
CA ALA A 40 -8.92 11.44 14.13
C ALA A 40 -7.65 11.35 13.27
N TYR A 41 -6.83 10.30 13.43
CA TYR A 41 -5.67 10.06 12.58
C TYR A 41 -6.06 9.77 11.11
N ILE A 42 -7.13 9.01 10.88
CA ILE A 42 -7.64 8.76 9.53
C ILE A 42 -8.07 10.07 8.86
N GLY A 43 -8.81 10.90 9.57
CA GLY A 43 -9.26 12.21 9.07
C GLY A 43 -8.10 13.18 8.83
N LYS A 44 -7.15 13.26 9.79
CA LYS A 44 -5.90 14.04 9.64
C LYS A 44 -5.12 13.61 8.40
N ALA A 45 -4.90 12.30 8.23
CA ALA A 45 -4.21 11.76 7.07
C ALA A 45 -4.98 12.06 5.77
N GLY A 46 -6.32 11.94 5.75
CA GLY A 46 -7.15 12.32 4.62
C GLY A 46 -6.94 13.78 4.21
N ALA A 47 -7.00 14.70 5.16
CA ALA A 47 -6.79 16.12 4.94
C ALA A 47 -5.38 16.43 4.40
N LEU A 48 -4.34 15.80 4.95
CA LEU A 48 -2.96 15.95 4.47
C LEU A 48 -2.76 15.45 3.05
N LYS A 49 -3.41 14.33 2.69
CA LYS A 49 -3.41 13.79 1.33
C LYS A 49 -4.06 14.79 0.35
N ASP A 50 -5.20 15.36 0.70
CA ASP A 50 -5.89 16.35 -0.13
C ASP A 50 -5.07 17.64 -0.30
N LEU A 51 -4.30 18.02 0.72
CA LEU A 51 -3.34 19.12 0.69
C LEU A 51 -2.03 18.77 -0.04
N LYS A 52 -1.84 17.52 -0.48
CA LYS A 52 -0.60 17.00 -1.12
C LYS A 52 0.65 17.10 -0.23
N LYS A 53 0.46 17.07 1.09
CA LYS A 53 1.53 17.11 2.08
C LYS A 53 2.00 15.69 2.41
N ASN A 54 2.74 15.08 1.46
CA ASN A 54 3.07 13.66 1.50
C ASN A 54 3.91 13.25 2.71
N ASP A 55 4.89 14.06 3.12
CA ASP A 55 5.76 13.72 4.25
C ASP A 55 4.99 13.74 5.58
N GLU A 56 4.15 14.77 5.78
CA GLU A 56 3.25 14.87 6.94
C GLU A 56 2.20 13.74 6.94
N TYR A 57 1.71 13.36 5.77
CA TYR A 57 0.80 12.22 5.60
C TYR A 57 1.41 10.92 6.09
N VAL A 58 2.63 10.60 5.65
CA VAL A 58 3.35 9.38 6.05
C VAL A 58 3.66 9.39 7.55
N ALA A 59 4.14 10.53 8.08
CA ALA A 59 4.38 10.67 9.52
C ALA A 59 3.10 10.44 10.32
N THR A 60 1.98 11.04 9.89
CA THR A 60 0.66 10.86 10.55
C THR A 60 0.19 9.41 10.55
N LEU A 61 0.43 8.67 9.47
CA LEU A 61 0.06 7.25 9.42
C LEU A 61 0.90 6.38 10.37
N LYS A 62 2.20 6.66 10.48
CA LYS A 62 3.09 6.00 11.45
C LYS A 62 2.65 6.28 12.89
N GLU A 63 2.50 7.55 13.24
CA GLU A 63 2.02 7.98 14.56
C GLU A 63 0.66 7.36 14.90
N GLY A 64 -0.25 7.33 13.93
CA GLY A 64 -1.57 6.72 14.09
C GLY A 64 -1.51 5.23 14.37
N LEU A 65 -0.60 4.48 13.71
CA LEU A 65 -0.41 3.06 13.96
C LEU A 65 0.28 2.77 15.30
N GLU A 66 1.17 3.66 15.76
CA GLU A 66 1.75 3.58 17.10
C GLU A 66 0.69 3.86 18.18
N ALA A 67 -0.16 4.87 17.96
CA ALA A 67 -1.22 5.24 18.89
C ALA A 67 -2.40 4.26 18.93
N VAL A 68 -2.70 3.60 17.79
CA VAL A 68 -3.80 2.64 17.62
C VAL A 68 -3.30 1.40 16.86
N PRO A 69 -2.50 0.52 17.51
CA PRO A 69 -1.95 -0.65 16.88
C PRO A 69 -3.03 -1.55 16.27
N GLY A 70 -2.75 -2.12 15.10
CA GLY A 70 -3.66 -3.05 14.41
C GLY A 70 -4.87 -2.38 13.74
N ASN A 71 -4.93 -1.06 13.65
CA ASN A 71 -6.01 -0.37 12.93
C ASN A 71 -5.93 -0.67 11.42
N LYS A 72 -6.88 -1.48 10.93
CA LYS A 72 -6.91 -1.95 9.53
C LYS A 72 -6.97 -0.82 8.50
N THR A 73 -7.63 0.29 8.82
CA THR A 73 -7.76 1.42 7.88
C THR A 73 -6.44 2.18 7.76
N LEU A 74 -5.78 2.50 8.87
CA LEU A 74 -4.46 3.14 8.87
C LEU A 74 -3.40 2.24 8.20
N THR A 75 -3.38 0.93 8.52
CA THR A 75 -2.50 -0.05 7.87
C THR A 75 -2.69 -0.05 6.35
N ARG A 76 -3.95 -0.12 5.89
CA ARG A 76 -4.27 -0.09 4.47
C ARG A 76 -3.86 1.23 3.80
N MET A 77 -4.12 2.38 4.44
CA MET A 77 -3.73 3.69 3.91
C MET A 77 -2.22 3.78 3.74
N TYR A 78 -1.47 3.29 4.71
CA TYR A 78 -0.01 3.33 4.70
C TYR A 78 0.58 2.37 3.65
N ALA A 79 0.09 1.13 3.57
CA ALA A 79 0.49 0.21 2.52
C ALA A 79 0.14 0.74 1.12
N THR A 80 -1.06 1.32 0.95
CA THR A 80 -1.48 1.93 -0.33
C THR A 80 -0.57 3.08 -0.76
N TYR A 81 -0.07 3.88 0.18
CA TYR A 81 0.90 4.92 -0.15
C TYR A 81 2.13 4.33 -0.83
N TYR A 82 2.73 3.29 -0.26
CA TYR A 82 3.91 2.66 -0.86
C TYR A 82 3.60 1.91 -2.17
N VAL A 83 2.44 1.28 -2.28
CA VAL A 83 2.00 0.70 -3.57
C VAL A 83 1.97 1.78 -4.65
N ASN A 84 1.41 2.95 -4.37
CA ASN A 84 1.36 4.05 -5.33
C ASN A 84 2.76 4.58 -5.67
N GLN A 85 3.68 4.69 -4.70
CA GLN A 85 5.07 5.05 -4.96
C GLN A 85 5.75 4.03 -5.89
N GLY A 86 5.54 2.74 -5.64
CA GLY A 86 6.05 1.68 -6.50
C GLY A 86 5.52 1.75 -7.93
N ILE A 87 4.22 2.02 -8.11
CA ILE A 87 3.61 2.19 -9.43
C ILE A 87 4.23 3.39 -10.17
N VAL A 88 4.40 4.52 -9.49
CA VAL A 88 5.02 5.73 -10.08
C VAL A 88 6.48 5.45 -10.46
N ALA A 89 7.24 4.78 -9.61
CA ALA A 89 8.62 4.40 -9.89
C ALA A 89 8.71 3.44 -11.09
N GLN A 90 7.79 2.45 -11.17
CA GLN A 90 7.71 1.51 -12.29
C GLN A 90 7.40 2.23 -13.61
N GLN A 91 6.47 3.19 -13.61
CA GLN A 91 6.17 4.02 -14.78
C GLN A 91 7.37 4.88 -15.22
N ALA A 92 8.16 5.33 -14.26
CA ALA A 92 9.41 6.05 -14.49
C ALA A 92 10.61 5.13 -14.86
N LYS A 93 10.38 3.81 -14.97
CA LYS A 93 11.41 2.78 -15.23
C LYS A 93 12.51 2.70 -14.16
N LYS A 94 12.20 3.18 -12.95
CA LYS A 94 13.07 3.07 -11.77
C LYS A 94 12.75 1.76 -11.04
N VAL A 95 13.33 0.69 -11.56
CA VAL A 95 12.96 -0.69 -11.17
C VAL A 95 13.27 -0.96 -9.70
N ASP A 96 14.46 -0.56 -9.22
CA ASP A 96 14.88 -0.78 -7.84
C ASP A 96 14.02 0.03 -6.84
N ASP A 97 13.69 1.28 -7.20
CA ASP A 97 12.78 2.11 -6.40
C ASP A 97 11.37 1.49 -6.32
N ALA A 98 10.88 0.93 -7.43
CA ALA A 98 9.58 0.26 -7.48
C ALA A 98 9.57 -0.99 -6.60
N GLU A 99 10.60 -1.82 -6.71
CA GLU A 99 10.75 -3.04 -5.89
C GLU A 99 10.80 -2.69 -4.41
N GLY A 100 11.65 -1.72 -4.03
CA GLY A 100 11.76 -1.24 -2.66
C GLY A 100 10.42 -0.75 -2.10
N ALA A 101 9.66 0.02 -2.87
CA ALA A 101 8.37 0.53 -2.46
C ALA A 101 7.32 -0.60 -2.27
N PHE A 102 7.25 -1.58 -3.18
CA PHE A 102 6.34 -2.71 -3.02
C PHE A 102 6.72 -3.59 -1.82
N LYS A 103 8.02 -3.80 -1.55
CA LYS A 103 8.49 -4.50 -0.35
C LYS A 103 8.12 -3.74 0.93
N GLN A 104 8.19 -2.41 0.94
CA GLN A 104 7.71 -1.59 2.06
C GLN A 104 6.19 -1.75 2.28
N ALA A 105 5.39 -1.78 1.20
CA ALA A 105 3.96 -2.03 1.31
C ALA A 105 3.66 -3.39 1.96
N LEU A 106 4.41 -4.44 1.60
CA LEU A 106 4.27 -5.78 2.17
C LEU A 106 4.78 -5.91 3.62
N ALA A 107 5.78 -5.11 4.00
CA ALA A 107 6.21 -5.02 5.39
C ALA A 107 5.12 -4.44 6.30
N ILE A 108 4.29 -3.52 5.77
CA ILE A 108 3.16 -2.92 6.50
C ILE A 108 1.93 -3.83 6.46
N GLN A 109 1.63 -4.40 5.30
CA GLN A 109 0.47 -5.26 5.06
C GLN A 109 0.90 -6.48 4.22
N PRO A 110 1.29 -7.61 4.86
CA PRO A 110 1.82 -8.80 4.17
C PRO A 110 0.86 -9.45 3.17
N ASP A 111 -0.44 -9.25 3.35
CA ASP A 111 -1.52 -9.75 2.50
C ASP A 111 -2.05 -8.72 1.48
N ASN A 112 -1.27 -7.65 1.23
CA ASN A 112 -1.67 -6.62 0.27
C ASN A 112 -1.64 -7.16 -1.16
N VAL A 113 -2.82 -7.46 -1.71
CA VAL A 113 -3.02 -8.05 -3.04
C VAL A 113 -2.30 -7.26 -4.14
N ASN A 114 -2.38 -5.92 -4.10
CA ASN A 114 -1.77 -5.09 -5.14
C ASN A 114 -0.24 -5.12 -5.07
N ALA A 115 0.33 -5.09 -3.87
CA ALA A 115 1.78 -5.18 -3.68
C ALA A 115 2.32 -6.56 -4.08
N LEU A 116 1.65 -7.65 -3.66
CA LEU A 116 2.01 -9.01 -4.04
C LEU A 116 2.00 -9.20 -5.55
N ASN A 117 0.93 -8.75 -6.21
CA ASN A 117 0.82 -8.84 -7.66
C ASN A 117 1.89 -8.01 -8.37
N SER A 118 2.07 -6.74 -7.97
CA SER A 118 3.03 -5.84 -8.62
C SER A 118 4.46 -6.33 -8.47
N LEU A 119 4.83 -6.80 -7.28
CA LEU A 119 6.18 -7.32 -7.02
C LEU A 119 6.44 -8.66 -7.71
N GLY A 120 5.45 -9.57 -7.69
CA GLY A 120 5.53 -10.83 -8.41
C GLY A 120 5.74 -10.64 -9.92
N VAL A 121 4.94 -9.76 -10.54
CA VAL A 121 5.05 -9.42 -11.97
C VAL A 121 6.38 -8.71 -12.28
N LEU A 122 6.82 -7.79 -11.42
CA LEU A 122 8.08 -7.05 -11.60
C LEU A 122 9.27 -8.01 -11.61
N LEU A 123 9.37 -8.88 -10.62
CA LEU A 123 10.47 -9.86 -10.49
C LEU A 123 10.43 -10.90 -11.62
N TYR A 124 9.24 -11.35 -12.03
CA TYR A 124 9.09 -12.21 -13.21
C TYR A 124 9.66 -11.53 -14.47
N SER A 125 9.31 -10.27 -14.68
CA SER A 125 9.77 -9.51 -15.85
C SER A 125 11.28 -9.28 -15.84
N GLN A 126 11.87 -9.01 -14.68
CA GLN A 126 13.32 -8.91 -14.50
C GLN A 126 14.01 -10.25 -14.81
N GLY A 127 13.50 -11.36 -14.26
CA GLY A 127 14.03 -12.70 -14.53
C GLY A 127 13.99 -13.05 -16.01
N ALA A 128 12.88 -12.77 -16.67
CA ALA A 128 12.75 -13.00 -18.11
C ALA A 128 13.72 -12.16 -18.94
N ALA A 129 13.97 -10.90 -18.54
CA ALA A 129 14.91 -10.02 -19.22
C ALA A 129 16.38 -10.45 -19.05
N THR A 130 16.71 -11.07 -17.93
CA THR A 130 18.09 -11.48 -17.61
C THR A 130 18.40 -12.95 -17.95
N LEU A 131 17.40 -13.74 -18.31
CA LEU A 131 17.50 -15.21 -18.47
C LEU A 131 18.65 -15.64 -19.42
N ASN A 132 18.84 -14.92 -20.52
CA ASN A 132 19.86 -15.25 -21.53
C ASN A 132 21.23 -14.63 -21.24
N THR A 133 21.31 -13.69 -20.30
CA THR A 133 22.55 -12.95 -20.02
C THR A 133 23.14 -13.31 -18.66
N ASP A 134 22.31 -13.64 -17.68
CA ASP A 134 22.67 -14.03 -16.32
C ASP A 134 21.62 -15.00 -15.77
N ALA A 135 21.80 -16.28 -16.06
CA ALA A 135 20.84 -17.32 -15.68
C ALA A 135 20.70 -17.49 -14.16
N GLU A 136 21.77 -17.31 -13.39
CA GLU A 136 21.71 -17.43 -11.92
C GLU A 136 20.91 -16.28 -11.30
N LYS A 137 21.12 -15.05 -11.78
CA LYS A 137 20.34 -13.89 -11.39
C LYS A 137 18.86 -14.08 -11.76
N ALA A 138 18.59 -14.55 -12.97
CA ALA A 138 17.23 -14.83 -13.43
C ALA A 138 16.53 -15.85 -12.53
N LYS A 139 17.19 -16.95 -12.15
CA LYS A 139 16.66 -17.95 -11.22
C LYS A 139 16.34 -17.36 -9.85
N GLY A 140 17.21 -16.50 -9.32
CA GLY A 140 16.94 -15.79 -8.06
C GLY A 140 15.66 -14.97 -8.14
N GLN A 141 15.50 -14.18 -9.20
CA GLN A 141 14.33 -13.34 -9.45
C GLN A 141 13.06 -14.19 -9.65
N PHE A 142 13.14 -15.32 -10.36
CA PHE A 142 12.02 -16.25 -10.52
C PHE A 142 11.60 -16.90 -9.21
N LYS A 143 12.55 -17.29 -8.34
CA LYS A 143 12.23 -17.81 -7.00
C LYS A 143 11.46 -16.82 -6.16
N GLU A 144 11.94 -15.57 -6.08
CA GLU A 144 11.25 -14.52 -5.34
C GLU A 144 9.87 -14.24 -5.96
N SER A 145 9.78 -14.11 -7.29
CA SER A 145 8.49 -13.93 -7.98
C SER A 145 7.49 -15.02 -7.62
N LYS A 146 7.92 -16.30 -7.65
CA LYS A 146 7.10 -17.45 -7.30
C LYS A 146 6.52 -17.32 -5.89
N GLU A 147 7.33 -16.96 -4.91
CA GLU A 147 6.87 -16.79 -3.53
C GLU A 147 5.73 -15.76 -3.40
N TYR A 148 5.84 -14.63 -4.11
CA TYR A 148 4.80 -13.59 -4.07
C TYR A 148 3.53 -14.01 -4.82
N LEU A 149 3.66 -14.67 -5.96
CA LEU A 149 2.51 -15.14 -6.74
C LEU A 149 1.77 -16.29 -6.03
N GLU A 150 2.47 -17.19 -5.37
CA GLU A 150 1.87 -18.26 -4.57
C GLU A 150 1.13 -17.70 -3.32
N LYS A 151 1.65 -16.63 -2.71
CA LYS A 151 0.95 -15.92 -1.62
C LYS A 151 -0.27 -15.14 -2.12
N LEU A 152 -0.25 -14.66 -3.36
CA LEU A 152 -1.32 -13.86 -3.95
C LEU A 152 -2.59 -14.68 -4.22
N ILE A 153 -2.44 -15.85 -4.85
CA ILE A 153 -3.57 -16.64 -5.37
C ILE A 153 -4.64 -16.94 -4.32
N PRO A 154 -4.32 -17.43 -3.11
CA PRO A 154 -5.33 -17.76 -2.11
C PRO A 154 -6.08 -16.54 -1.55
N LEU A 155 -5.58 -15.31 -1.77
CA LEU A 155 -6.25 -14.08 -1.36
C LEU A 155 -7.30 -13.59 -2.36
N LEU A 156 -7.35 -14.21 -3.54
CA LEU A 156 -8.20 -13.81 -4.65
C LEU A 156 -9.45 -14.69 -4.75
N SER A 157 -10.54 -14.09 -5.20
CA SER A 157 -11.80 -14.80 -5.47
C SER A 157 -12.00 -14.99 -6.98
N PRO A 158 -12.07 -16.24 -7.46
CA PRO A 158 -12.28 -16.50 -8.89
C PRO A 158 -13.67 -16.07 -9.40
N SER A 159 -14.62 -15.83 -8.50
CA SER A 159 -15.95 -15.33 -8.85
C SER A 159 -15.96 -13.86 -9.29
N LYS A 160 -14.89 -13.11 -8.99
CA LYS A 160 -14.74 -11.71 -9.41
C LYS A 160 -13.90 -11.64 -10.70
N PRO A 161 -14.43 -11.12 -11.82
CA PRO A 161 -13.74 -11.18 -13.13
C PRO A 161 -12.32 -10.61 -13.12
N ALA A 162 -12.11 -9.46 -12.47
CA ALA A 162 -10.79 -8.83 -12.36
C ALA A 162 -9.80 -9.68 -11.56
N GLN A 163 -10.25 -10.32 -10.48
CA GLN A 163 -9.43 -11.20 -9.65
C GLN A 163 -9.16 -12.53 -10.35
N LYS A 164 -10.14 -13.07 -11.09
CA LYS A 164 -9.94 -14.25 -11.94
C LYS A 164 -8.83 -14.01 -12.95
N LYS A 165 -8.86 -12.88 -13.67
CA LYS A 165 -7.79 -12.51 -14.61
C LYS A 165 -6.41 -12.45 -13.93
N MET A 166 -6.36 -11.96 -12.70
CA MET A 166 -5.12 -11.89 -11.91
C MET A 166 -4.62 -13.29 -11.54
N ILE A 167 -5.53 -14.21 -11.16
CA ILE A 167 -5.22 -15.63 -10.91
C ILE A 167 -4.67 -16.29 -12.18
N ASP A 168 -5.34 -16.10 -13.32
CA ASP A 168 -4.95 -16.72 -14.60
C ASP A 168 -3.54 -16.23 -15.03
N ASN A 169 -3.27 -14.94 -14.89
CA ASN A 169 -1.95 -14.37 -15.15
C ASN A 169 -0.89 -14.93 -14.20
N ALA A 170 -1.18 -15.00 -12.90
CA ALA A 170 -0.25 -15.55 -11.91
C ALA A 170 0.08 -17.02 -12.21
N ASN A 171 -0.92 -17.83 -12.54
CA ASN A 171 -0.71 -19.23 -12.91
C ASN A 171 0.12 -19.37 -14.20
N THR A 172 -0.08 -18.53 -15.19
CA THR A 172 0.73 -18.51 -16.41
C THR A 172 2.19 -18.24 -16.11
N MET A 173 2.48 -17.23 -15.27
CA MET A 173 3.84 -16.92 -14.84
C MET A 173 4.45 -18.06 -14.02
N LEU A 174 3.70 -18.65 -13.08
CA LEU A 174 4.16 -19.79 -12.28
C LEU A 174 4.50 -21.00 -13.12
N ASN A 175 3.68 -21.31 -14.12
CA ASN A 175 3.96 -22.40 -15.06
C ASN A 175 5.28 -22.18 -15.80
N PHE A 176 5.53 -20.96 -16.32
CA PHE A 176 6.80 -20.63 -16.94
C PHE A 176 7.97 -20.72 -15.95
N ILE A 177 7.85 -20.10 -14.78
CA ILE A 177 8.88 -20.12 -13.73
C ILE A 177 9.29 -21.56 -13.39
N ASN A 178 8.32 -22.46 -13.23
CA ASN A 178 8.58 -23.86 -12.89
C ASN A 178 9.36 -24.62 -13.97
N THR A 179 9.37 -24.14 -15.22
CA THR A 179 10.22 -24.72 -16.28
C THR A 179 11.65 -24.17 -16.24
N GLN A 180 11.92 -23.07 -15.50
CA GLN A 180 13.21 -22.43 -15.43
C GLN A 180 13.97 -22.76 -14.13
N LEU A 181 13.31 -23.27 -13.12
CA LEU A 181 13.88 -23.68 -11.83
C LEU A 181 14.17 -25.17 -11.77
#